data_27f46a15eb518ad3c820bada435a8606
#
_entry.id   27f46a15eb518ad3c820bada435a8606
#
_cell.length_a   1.000
_cell.length_b   1.000
_cell.length_c   1.000
_cell.angle_alpha   90.00
_cell.angle_beta   90.00
_cell.angle_gamma   90.00
#
_symmetry.space_group_name_H-M   'P 1'
#
loop_
_entity.id
_entity.type
_entity.pdbx_description
1 polymer ?
#
loop_
_entity_poly.entity_id
_entity_poly.type
_entity_poly.pdbx_seq_one_letter_code
_entity_poly.pdbx_strand_id
1 'polypeptide(L)'
;MSNVAAAGFCPFLSAAAPEMFGFDSFTELSKPRDLEKIFDSAEYVQWRSFRDTEDSRFVTLAMPRVLARLPYGQATKPVEAFNYEEVASTSDGRHTETAHDDYCWMNAAYALGTTLTNAFSEYGWCTAIRGAEGGGKVEGLPSHVFVSDDGDTDQKCPTEIGITDRREAELSKLGFLPLCHYKNTDYAVFFGAQTSQRPKKFDNPDATANAAISARLPYVMATSRIAHFLKVMARDKIGSFMEPGEAEAWLNRWISSYVNGSEGASAEAKAQYPLREARVEVKEVPGQPGVYNAVVMMRPWLQMEELTASLRLVANIPKAG
;
A
#
# COMPACT_ATOMS: atom_id res chain seq x y z
N MET A 1 6.69 -7.79 14.05
CA MET A 1 6.88 -7.41 12.63
C MET A 1 7.08 -5.91 12.45
N SER A 2 6.22 -5.02 12.99
CA SER A 2 6.34 -3.56 12.83
C SER A 2 7.70 -3.00 13.27
N ASN A 3 8.22 -3.41 14.43
CA ASN A 3 9.54 -2.96 14.92
C ASN A 3 10.69 -3.37 13.98
N VAL A 4 10.60 -4.56 13.35
CA VAL A 4 11.60 -5.01 12.38
C VAL A 4 11.48 -4.20 11.08
N ALA A 5 10.26 -3.96 10.62
CA ALA A 5 9.99 -3.14 9.44
C ALA A 5 10.47 -1.70 9.65
N ALA A 6 10.21 -1.10 10.81
CA ALA A 6 10.66 0.23 11.18
C ALA A 6 12.20 0.30 11.30
N ALA A 7 12.83 -0.68 11.97
CA ALA A 7 14.28 -0.74 12.11
C ALA A 7 14.98 -0.92 10.75
N GLY A 8 14.42 -1.76 9.88
CA GLY A 8 14.88 -1.95 8.51
C GLY A 8 14.52 -0.81 7.56
N PHE A 9 13.64 0.10 7.97
CA PHE A 9 13.06 1.12 7.11
C PHE A 9 12.45 0.50 5.84
N CYS A 10 11.71 -0.59 6.00
CA CYS A 10 11.16 -1.41 4.93
C CYS A 10 9.71 -1.75 5.24
N PRO A 11 8.72 -1.25 4.48
CA PRO A 11 7.32 -1.56 4.70
C PRO A 11 7.03 -3.06 4.63
N PHE A 12 6.18 -3.53 5.53
CA PHE A 12 5.69 -4.89 5.60
C PHE A 12 4.26 -4.94 5.06
N LEU A 13 4.06 -5.75 4.03
CA LEU A 13 2.76 -5.96 3.40
C LEU A 13 2.17 -7.28 3.88
N SER A 14 0.95 -7.25 4.36
CA SER A 14 0.20 -8.41 4.78
C SER A 14 -1.29 -8.24 4.44
N ALA A 15 -2.12 -9.19 4.83
CA ALA A 15 -3.56 -9.06 4.73
C ALA A 15 -4.21 -9.07 6.10
N ALA A 16 -5.36 -8.40 6.17
CA ALA A 16 -6.28 -8.60 7.26
C ALA A 16 -6.92 -10.00 7.18
N ALA A 17 -7.28 -10.54 8.33
CA ALA A 17 -8.06 -11.75 8.43
C ALA A 17 -9.49 -11.41 8.92
N PRO A 18 -10.53 -12.17 8.52
CA PRO A 18 -11.90 -11.91 8.96
C PRO A 18 -12.04 -11.87 10.48
N GLU A 19 -11.28 -12.70 11.18
CA GLU A 19 -11.26 -12.81 12.63
C GLU A 19 -10.85 -11.50 13.33
N MET A 20 -10.11 -10.62 12.64
CA MET A 20 -9.82 -9.27 13.13
C MET A 20 -11.06 -8.39 13.28
N PHE A 21 -12.15 -8.75 12.62
CA PHE A 21 -13.45 -8.07 12.67
C PHE A 21 -14.48 -8.82 13.51
N GLY A 22 -14.09 -9.95 14.09
CA GLY A 22 -15.01 -10.87 14.77
C GLY A 22 -15.93 -11.59 13.78
N PHE A 23 -15.46 -11.85 12.55
CA PHE A 23 -16.18 -12.55 11.49
C PHE A 23 -15.51 -13.88 11.17
N ASP A 24 -16.30 -14.85 10.70
CA ASP A 24 -15.78 -16.11 10.16
C ASP A 24 -15.32 -15.94 8.70
N SER A 25 -15.97 -15.04 7.96
CA SER A 25 -15.66 -14.74 6.57
C SER A 25 -15.88 -13.25 6.26
N PHE A 26 -15.14 -12.69 5.29
CA PHE A 26 -15.37 -11.32 4.82
C PHE A 26 -16.73 -11.11 4.16
N THR A 27 -17.45 -12.16 3.77
CA THR A 27 -18.83 -12.07 3.29
C THR A 27 -19.76 -11.37 4.28
N GLU A 28 -19.42 -11.42 5.56
CA GLU A 28 -20.17 -10.74 6.63
C GLU A 28 -20.08 -9.21 6.59
N LEU A 29 -19.13 -8.65 5.84
CA LEU A 29 -19.05 -7.19 5.62
C LEU A 29 -20.27 -6.64 4.85
N SER A 30 -21.05 -7.50 4.16
CA SER A 30 -22.32 -7.13 3.53
C SER A 30 -23.39 -6.75 4.53
N LYS A 31 -23.30 -7.29 5.76
CA LYS A 31 -24.27 -7.01 6.83
C LYS A 31 -24.12 -5.55 7.28
N PRO A 32 -25.24 -4.86 7.57
CA PRO A 32 -25.21 -3.48 8.03
C PRO A 32 -24.72 -3.39 9.48
N ARG A 33 -23.40 -3.40 9.65
CA ARG A 33 -22.73 -3.24 10.95
C ARG A 33 -21.92 -1.94 10.94
N ASP A 34 -21.89 -1.27 12.07
CA ASP A 34 -21.04 -0.10 12.33
C ASP A 34 -19.68 -0.61 12.82
N LEU A 35 -18.72 -0.67 11.90
CA LEU A 35 -17.38 -1.16 12.19
C LEU A 35 -16.62 -0.21 13.12
N GLU A 36 -16.84 1.11 13.04
CA GLU A 36 -16.19 2.07 13.94
C GLU A 36 -16.52 1.74 15.39
N LYS A 37 -17.82 1.46 15.70
CA LYS A 37 -18.23 1.05 17.06
C LYS A 37 -17.64 -0.30 17.49
N ILE A 38 -17.52 -1.25 16.58
CA ILE A 38 -16.88 -2.54 16.89
C ILE A 38 -15.43 -2.30 17.31
N PHE A 39 -14.66 -1.55 16.52
CA PHE A 39 -13.26 -1.27 16.80
C PHE A 39 -13.03 -0.30 17.98
N ASP A 40 -14.06 0.39 18.45
CA ASP A 40 -14.02 1.20 19.69
C ASP A 40 -14.21 0.37 20.96
N SER A 41 -14.66 -0.87 20.86
CA SER A 41 -14.86 -1.75 21.99
C SER A 41 -13.56 -2.09 22.72
N ALA A 42 -13.68 -2.64 23.94
CA ALA A 42 -12.56 -3.01 24.79
C ALA A 42 -11.64 -4.09 24.17
N GLU A 43 -12.20 -4.96 23.34
CA GLU A 43 -11.45 -6.03 22.66
C GLU A 43 -10.38 -5.50 21.72
N TYR A 44 -10.58 -4.30 21.15
CA TYR A 44 -9.66 -3.68 20.18
C TYR A 44 -8.71 -2.66 20.79
N VAL A 45 -8.56 -2.60 22.10
CA VAL A 45 -7.61 -1.68 22.76
C VAL A 45 -6.18 -1.88 22.24
N GLN A 46 -5.76 -3.14 22.06
CA GLN A 46 -4.41 -3.45 21.53
C GLN A 46 -4.23 -2.97 20.09
N TRP A 47 -5.25 -3.16 19.23
CA TRP A 47 -5.23 -2.67 17.85
C TRP A 47 -5.13 -1.14 17.80
N ARG A 48 -5.95 -0.43 18.58
CA ARG A 48 -5.90 1.03 18.66
C ARG A 48 -4.54 1.53 19.16
N SER A 49 -4.02 0.91 20.22
CA SER A 49 -2.69 1.25 20.76
C SER A 49 -1.58 1.02 19.74
N PHE A 50 -1.62 -0.09 19.01
CA PHE A 50 -0.68 -0.37 17.91
C PHE A 50 -0.74 0.73 16.84
N ARG A 51 -1.92 1.10 16.40
CA ARG A 51 -2.12 2.14 15.38
C ARG A 51 -1.60 3.52 15.77
N ASP A 52 -1.47 3.79 17.05
CA ASP A 52 -0.93 5.06 17.58
C ASP A 52 0.60 5.08 17.65
N THR A 53 1.25 3.94 17.41
CA THR A 53 2.72 3.86 17.37
C THR A 53 3.27 4.40 16.05
N GLU A 54 4.51 4.90 16.08
CA GLU A 54 5.21 5.33 14.86
C GLU A 54 5.52 4.16 13.92
N ASP A 55 5.75 2.97 14.47
CA ASP A 55 6.12 1.77 13.71
C ASP A 55 4.95 1.22 12.88
N SER A 56 3.71 1.53 13.24
CA SER A 56 2.53 1.06 12.52
C SER A 56 2.42 1.59 11.08
N ARG A 57 3.12 2.71 10.76
CA ARG A 57 3.22 3.21 9.38
C ARG A 57 3.95 2.26 8.43
N PHE A 58 4.75 1.35 8.96
CA PHE A 58 5.47 0.36 8.16
C PHE A 58 4.68 -0.94 7.96
N VAL A 59 3.42 -0.98 8.37
CA VAL A 59 2.54 -2.14 8.17
C VAL A 59 1.33 -1.75 7.35
N THR A 60 1.04 -2.52 6.31
CA THR A 60 -0.16 -2.37 5.48
C THR A 60 -0.90 -3.70 5.44
N LEU A 61 -2.20 -3.67 5.74
CA LEU A 61 -3.07 -4.83 5.75
C LEU A 61 -4.11 -4.72 4.62
N ALA A 62 -3.90 -5.48 3.55
CA ALA A 62 -4.81 -5.55 2.40
C ALA A 62 -5.97 -6.52 2.69
N MET A 63 -7.13 -6.27 2.08
CA MET A 63 -8.33 -7.10 2.19
C MET A 63 -9.33 -6.77 1.07
N PRO A 64 -10.36 -7.59 0.81
CA PRO A 64 -10.57 -8.98 1.21
C PRO A 64 -9.66 -9.92 0.43
N ARG A 65 -9.84 -11.24 0.59
CA ARG A 65 -9.15 -12.23 -0.22
C ARG A 65 -9.56 -12.12 -1.69
N VAL A 66 -8.68 -12.56 -2.60
CA VAL A 66 -8.92 -12.62 -4.04
C VAL A 66 -8.95 -14.06 -4.52
N LEU A 67 -9.73 -14.33 -5.56
CA LEU A 67 -9.77 -15.64 -6.19
C LEU A 67 -8.39 -15.96 -6.77
N ALA A 68 -7.80 -17.07 -6.35
CA ALA A 68 -6.46 -17.46 -6.78
C ALA A 68 -6.46 -18.10 -8.17
N ARG A 69 -7.52 -18.85 -8.48
CA ARG A 69 -7.71 -19.58 -9.73
C ARG A 69 -9.19 -19.88 -9.96
N LEU A 70 -9.53 -20.22 -11.18
CA LEU A 70 -10.82 -20.82 -11.48
C LEU A 70 -10.92 -22.21 -10.86
N PRO A 71 -12.14 -22.68 -10.52
CA PRO A 71 -12.37 -24.07 -10.14
C PRO A 71 -11.86 -25.03 -11.22
N TYR A 72 -11.35 -26.18 -10.81
CA TYR A 72 -10.96 -27.24 -11.74
C TYR A 72 -12.20 -27.86 -12.40
N GLY A 73 -12.10 -28.18 -13.67
CA GLY A 73 -13.15 -28.85 -14.41
C GLY A 73 -13.12 -28.58 -15.91
N GLN A 74 -13.91 -29.35 -16.67
CA GLN A 74 -13.98 -29.25 -18.13
C GLN A 74 -14.56 -27.90 -18.60
N ALA A 75 -15.45 -27.32 -17.83
CA ALA A 75 -16.10 -26.04 -18.17
C ALA A 75 -15.20 -24.81 -17.93
N THR A 76 -14.05 -24.97 -17.28
CA THR A 76 -13.06 -23.90 -17.03
C THR A 76 -11.77 -24.21 -17.78
N LYS A 77 -10.69 -24.47 -17.05
CA LYS A 77 -9.41 -24.88 -17.62
C LYS A 77 -9.13 -26.33 -17.27
N PRO A 78 -9.37 -27.29 -18.18
CA PRO A 78 -9.07 -28.68 -17.92
C PRO A 78 -7.58 -28.91 -17.73
N VAL A 79 -7.23 -29.77 -16.78
CA VAL A 79 -5.85 -30.17 -16.50
C VAL A 79 -5.70 -31.64 -16.90
N GLU A 80 -4.90 -31.92 -17.92
CA GLU A 80 -4.77 -33.28 -18.47
C GLU A 80 -4.37 -34.33 -17.43
N ALA A 81 -3.49 -33.95 -16.49
CA ALA A 81 -3.01 -34.86 -15.44
C ALA A 81 -3.98 -34.98 -14.25
N PHE A 82 -5.06 -34.24 -14.24
CA PHE A 82 -5.96 -34.13 -13.08
C PHE A 82 -7.42 -33.99 -13.53
N ASN A 83 -8.07 -35.12 -13.72
CA ASN A 83 -9.48 -35.17 -14.14
C ASN A 83 -10.41 -35.07 -12.92
N TYR A 84 -10.62 -33.85 -12.44
CA TYR A 84 -11.46 -33.55 -11.27
C TYR A 84 -12.41 -32.39 -11.57
N GLU A 85 -13.68 -32.58 -11.27
CA GLU A 85 -14.70 -31.54 -11.34
C GLU A 85 -14.91 -30.99 -9.94
N GLU A 86 -14.41 -29.77 -9.69
CA GLU A 86 -14.49 -29.11 -8.37
C GLU A 86 -15.87 -28.48 -8.13
N VAL A 87 -16.61 -28.18 -9.22
CA VAL A 87 -17.91 -27.51 -9.19
C VAL A 87 -18.92 -28.35 -9.93
N ALA A 88 -20.13 -28.44 -9.37
CA ALA A 88 -21.23 -29.10 -10.02
C ALA A 88 -21.57 -28.42 -11.37
N SER A 89 -21.98 -29.21 -12.37
CA SER A 89 -22.36 -28.71 -13.67
C SER A 89 -23.80 -29.08 -13.98
N THR A 90 -24.45 -28.21 -14.75
CA THR A 90 -25.76 -28.48 -15.37
C THR A 90 -25.65 -29.56 -16.45
N SER A 91 -26.77 -30.07 -16.92
CA SER A 91 -26.81 -31.12 -17.98
C SER A 91 -26.17 -30.65 -19.30
N ASP A 92 -26.07 -29.37 -19.56
CA ASP A 92 -25.42 -28.76 -20.71
C ASP A 92 -23.95 -28.38 -20.45
N GLY A 93 -23.38 -28.78 -19.30
CA GLY A 93 -21.98 -28.64 -18.97
C GLY A 93 -21.57 -27.27 -18.42
N ARG A 94 -22.52 -26.38 -18.12
CA ARG A 94 -22.22 -25.12 -17.47
C ARG A 94 -22.11 -25.31 -15.97
N HIS A 95 -21.24 -24.56 -15.30
CA HIS A 95 -21.09 -24.59 -13.84
C HIS A 95 -22.34 -24.01 -13.16
N THR A 96 -22.71 -24.58 -12.04
CA THR A 96 -23.72 -24.04 -11.11
C THR A 96 -23.03 -23.14 -10.08
N GLU A 97 -23.81 -22.40 -9.31
CA GLU A 97 -23.28 -21.62 -8.20
C GLU A 97 -22.54 -22.54 -7.21
N THR A 98 -21.38 -22.08 -6.78
CA THR A 98 -20.49 -22.83 -5.89
C THR A 98 -20.47 -22.15 -4.53
N ALA A 99 -20.47 -22.94 -3.46
CA ALA A 99 -20.36 -22.41 -2.11
C ALA A 99 -19.07 -21.57 -1.95
N HIS A 100 -19.15 -20.53 -1.13
CA HIS A 100 -18.02 -19.61 -0.95
C HIS A 100 -16.73 -20.30 -0.52
N ASP A 101 -16.84 -21.31 0.34
CA ASP A 101 -15.70 -22.03 0.92
C ASP A 101 -15.05 -23.04 -0.03
N ASP A 102 -15.72 -23.38 -1.13
CA ASP A 102 -15.20 -24.27 -2.15
C ASP A 102 -14.25 -23.55 -3.15
N TYR A 103 -14.22 -22.21 -3.13
CA TYR A 103 -13.29 -21.45 -3.95
C TYR A 103 -11.89 -21.37 -3.32
N CYS A 104 -10.88 -21.36 -4.17
CA CYS A 104 -9.49 -21.14 -3.74
C CYS A 104 -9.20 -19.64 -3.59
N TRP A 105 -9.25 -19.15 -2.37
CA TRP A 105 -8.96 -17.75 -2.03
C TRP A 105 -7.50 -17.54 -1.67
N MET A 106 -6.88 -16.46 -2.19
CA MET A 106 -5.54 -16.05 -1.82
C MET A 106 -5.54 -14.71 -1.10
N ASN A 107 -4.45 -14.45 -0.41
CA ASN A 107 -4.22 -13.22 0.34
C ASN A 107 -4.10 -12.00 -0.59
N ALA A 108 -4.87 -10.93 -0.32
CA ALA A 108 -4.86 -9.70 -1.10
C ALA A 108 -3.50 -8.96 -1.09
N ALA A 109 -2.61 -9.27 -0.16
CA ALA A 109 -1.26 -8.69 -0.16
C ALA A 109 -0.45 -9.08 -1.40
N TYR A 110 -0.75 -10.22 -2.04
CA TYR A 110 -0.13 -10.59 -3.33
C TYR A 110 -0.59 -9.66 -4.45
N ALA A 111 -1.89 -9.32 -4.49
CA ALA A 111 -2.43 -8.33 -5.43
C ALA A 111 -1.79 -6.96 -5.22
N LEU A 112 -1.64 -6.52 -3.96
CA LEU A 112 -0.93 -5.29 -3.63
C LEU A 112 0.55 -5.35 -4.03
N GLY A 113 1.22 -6.48 -3.83
CA GLY A 113 2.60 -6.71 -4.28
C GLY A 113 2.73 -6.56 -5.80
N THR A 114 1.77 -7.09 -6.56
CA THR A 114 1.72 -6.93 -8.03
C THR A 114 1.60 -5.47 -8.43
N THR A 115 0.71 -4.70 -7.79
CA THR A 115 0.55 -3.26 -8.03
C THR A 115 1.85 -2.50 -7.80
N LEU A 116 2.54 -2.79 -6.67
CA LEU A 116 3.82 -2.17 -6.34
C LEU A 116 4.93 -2.52 -7.33
N THR A 117 5.03 -3.78 -7.73
CA THR A 117 6.06 -4.24 -8.68
C THR A 117 5.81 -3.72 -10.08
N ASN A 118 4.56 -3.59 -10.52
CA ASN A 118 4.20 -2.97 -11.79
C ASN A 118 4.58 -1.49 -11.80
N ALA A 119 4.21 -0.73 -10.76
CA ALA A 119 4.59 0.67 -10.64
C ALA A 119 6.12 0.84 -10.63
N PHE A 120 6.84 -0.05 -9.95
CA PHE A 120 8.29 -0.02 -9.95
C PHE A 120 8.90 -0.32 -11.33
N SER A 121 8.35 -1.31 -12.04
CA SER A 121 8.81 -1.68 -13.38
C SER A 121 8.62 -0.54 -14.38
N GLU A 122 7.52 0.19 -14.27
CA GLU A 122 7.14 1.24 -15.20
C GLU A 122 7.82 2.59 -14.90
N TYR A 123 7.82 2.99 -13.63
CA TYR A 123 8.28 4.33 -13.22
C TYR A 123 9.59 4.32 -12.42
N GLY A 124 10.07 3.15 -12.01
CA GLY A 124 11.21 3.03 -11.10
C GLY A 124 10.90 3.39 -9.64
N TRP A 125 9.63 3.69 -9.30
CA TRP A 125 9.15 4.05 -7.97
C TRP A 125 7.81 3.37 -7.68
N CYS A 126 7.51 3.11 -6.39
CA CYS A 126 6.25 2.53 -5.93
C CYS A 126 5.26 3.60 -5.44
N THR A 127 5.15 4.73 -6.12
CA THR A 127 4.28 5.84 -5.73
C THR A 127 2.93 5.83 -6.43
N ALA A 128 2.87 5.33 -7.68
CA ALA A 128 1.66 5.22 -8.49
C ALA A 128 0.99 3.86 -8.23
N ILE A 129 0.26 3.72 -7.12
CA ILE A 129 -0.32 2.45 -6.65
C ILE A 129 -1.78 2.55 -6.18
N ARG A 130 -2.46 3.65 -6.51
CA ARG A 130 -3.84 3.90 -6.05
C ARG A 130 -4.71 4.51 -7.14
N GLY A 131 -6.02 4.22 -7.07
CA GLY A 131 -6.98 4.69 -8.06
C GLY A 131 -6.93 3.91 -9.37
N ALA A 132 -7.99 3.96 -10.15
CA ALA A 132 -8.11 3.20 -11.40
C ALA A 132 -7.08 3.66 -12.46
N GLU A 133 -6.83 4.96 -12.52
CA GLU A 133 -5.93 5.62 -13.49
C GLU A 133 -4.51 5.81 -12.94
N GLY A 134 -4.33 5.67 -11.63
CA GLY A 134 -3.08 5.98 -10.92
C GLY A 134 -2.29 4.74 -10.49
N GLY A 135 -2.51 3.59 -11.15
CA GLY A 135 -1.75 2.38 -10.92
C GLY A 135 -2.28 1.46 -9.81
N GLY A 136 -3.44 1.78 -9.20
CA GLY A 136 -4.07 0.92 -8.18
C GLY A 136 -4.93 -0.21 -8.74
N LYS A 137 -4.99 -0.34 -10.07
CA LYS A 137 -5.79 -1.35 -10.77
C LYS A 137 -5.09 -2.71 -10.78
N VAL A 138 -5.82 -3.74 -10.41
CA VAL A 138 -5.39 -5.15 -10.49
C VAL A 138 -6.23 -5.81 -11.56
N GLU A 139 -5.63 -6.10 -12.69
CA GLU A 139 -6.29 -6.66 -13.89
C GLU A 139 -6.06 -8.18 -14.00
N GLY A 140 -6.90 -8.82 -14.85
CA GLY A 140 -6.75 -10.23 -15.14
C GLY A 140 -7.06 -11.15 -13.95
N LEU A 141 -7.93 -10.71 -13.05
CA LEU A 141 -8.40 -11.55 -11.94
C LEU A 141 -9.25 -12.70 -12.49
N PRO A 142 -9.14 -13.92 -11.91
CA PRO A 142 -9.96 -15.04 -12.31
C PRO A 142 -11.45 -14.70 -12.20
N SER A 143 -12.18 -14.84 -13.31
CA SER A 143 -13.63 -14.58 -13.40
C SER A 143 -14.36 -15.89 -13.63
N HIS A 144 -14.97 -16.44 -12.59
CA HIS A 144 -15.80 -17.63 -12.71
C HIS A 144 -17.22 -17.25 -13.09
N VAL A 145 -17.69 -17.84 -14.19
CA VAL A 145 -19.05 -17.67 -14.71
C VAL A 145 -19.84 -18.93 -14.40
N PHE A 146 -21.04 -18.77 -13.88
CA PHE A 146 -21.92 -19.87 -13.50
C PHE A 146 -23.37 -19.56 -13.86
N VAL A 147 -24.23 -20.57 -13.76
CA VAL A 147 -25.67 -20.44 -13.95
C VAL A 147 -26.34 -20.33 -12.58
N SER A 148 -27.06 -19.24 -12.35
CA SER A 148 -27.85 -19.06 -11.14
C SER A 148 -29.04 -20.00 -11.08
N ASP A 149 -29.66 -20.12 -9.91
CA ASP A 149 -30.88 -20.94 -9.71
C ASP A 149 -32.03 -20.51 -10.61
N ASP A 150 -32.09 -19.25 -11.04
CA ASP A 150 -33.08 -18.70 -11.97
C ASP A 150 -32.74 -19.03 -13.44
N GLY A 151 -31.60 -19.66 -13.72
CA GLY A 151 -31.15 -20.04 -15.05
C GLY A 151 -30.35 -18.94 -15.78
N ASP A 152 -30.16 -17.78 -15.17
CA ASP A 152 -29.37 -16.68 -15.72
C ASP A 152 -27.87 -16.95 -15.57
N THR A 153 -27.08 -16.37 -16.45
CA THR A 153 -25.62 -16.40 -16.35
C THR A 153 -25.14 -15.29 -15.43
N ASP A 154 -24.44 -15.64 -14.37
CA ASP A 154 -23.84 -14.70 -13.41
C ASP A 154 -22.35 -14.89 -13.29
N GLN A 155 -21.66 -13.92 -12.73
CA GLN A 155 -20.21 -13.89 -12.54
C GLN A 155 -19.88 -13.80 -11.06
N LYS A 156 -19.05 -14.74 -10.59
CA LYS A 156 -18.50 -14.64 -9.23
C LYS A 156 -17.60 -13.42 -9.11
N CYS A 157 -17.82 -12.65 -8.06
CA CYS A 157 -16.92 -11.55 -7.70
C CYS A 157 -15.49 -12.10 -7.51
N PRO A 158 -14.48 -11.60 -8.21
CA PRO A 158 -13.11 -12.07 -8.10
C PRO A 158 -12.47 -11.71 -6.76
N THR A 159 -13.04 -10.77 -5.99
CA THR A 159 -12.74 -10.57 -4.59
C THR A 159 -13.77 -11.30 -3.74
N GLU A 160 -13.41 -11.71 -2.54
CA GLU A 160 -14.26 -12.49 -1.62
C GLU A 160 -15.62 -11.83 -1.37
N ILE A 161 -15.65 -10.49 -1.41
CA ILE A 161 -16.84 -9.66 -1.37
C ILE A 161 -16.64 -8.36 -2.15
N GLY A 162 -17.70 -7.84 -2.76
CA GLY A 162 -17.72 -6.48 -3.32
C GLY A 162 -17.79 -5.42 -2.22
N ILE A 163 -16.82 -4.53 -2.17
CA ILE A 163 -16.76 -3.44 -1.19
C ILE A 163 -17.30 -2.16 -1.84
N THR A 164 -18.28 -1.53 -1.19
CA THR A 164 -18.84 -0.25 -1.62
C THR A 164 -17.96 0.92 -1.18
N ASP A 165 -18.05 2.08 -1.84
CA ASP A 165 -17.27 3.29 -1.51
C ASP A 165 -17.41 3.70 -0.04
N ARG A 166 -18.62 3.61 0.51
CA ARG A 166 -18.87 3.89 1.93
C ARG A 166 -18.09 2.94 2.83
N ARG A 167 -18.09 1.65 2.51
CA ARG A 167 -17.41 0.62 3.29
C ARG A 167 -15.88 0.73 3.10
N GLU A 168 -15.43 1.10 1.90
CA GLU A 168 -14.03 1.42 1.63
C GLU A 168 -13.53 2.53 2.55
N ALA A 169 -14.24 3.66 2.60
CA ALA A 169 -13.88 4.79 3.44
C ALA A 169 -13.86 4.44 4.94
N GLU A 170 -14.80 3.62 5.41
CA GLU A 170 -14.85 3.13 6.80
C GLU A 170 -13.65 2.23 7.12
N LEU A 171 -13.34 1.26 6.27
CA LEU A 171 -12.20 0.36 6.43
C LEU A 171 -10.86 1.11 6.37
N SER A 172 -10.73 2.07 5.47
CA SER A 172 -9.56 2.93 5.34
C SER A 172 -9.30 3.74 6.61
N LYS A 173 -10.34 4.30 7.24
CA LYS A 173 -10.21 4.98 8.55
C LYS A 173 -9.76 4.03 9.65
N LEU A 174 -10.15 2.76 9.59
CA LEU A 174 -9.76 1.73 10.56
C LEU A 174 -8.34 1.19 10.33
N GLY A 175 -7.65 1.62 9.27
CA GLY A 175 -6.24 1.29 8.98
C GLY A 175 -6.07 0.04 8.13
N PHE A 176 -7.09 -0.33 7.36
CA PHE A 176 -7.07 -1.41 6.38
C PHE A 176 -6.98 -0.84 4.97
N LEU A 177 -6.49 -1.63 4.03
CA LEU A 177 -6.41 -1.28 2.62
C LEU A 177 -7.36 -2.16 1.80
N PRO A 178 -8.58 -1.66 1.51
CA PRO A 178 -9.55 -2.41 0.74
C PRO A 178 -9.22 -2.49 -0.74
N LEU A 179 -9.44 -3.66 -1.33
CA LEU A 179 -9.46 -3.91 -2.77
C LEU A 179 -10.92 -3.98 -3.22
N CYS A 180 -11.34 -3.02 -4.02
CA CYS A 180 -12.72 -2.87 -4.46
C CYS A 180 -12.91 -3.41 -5.88
N HIS A 181 -13.82 -4.35 -6.05
CA HIS A 181 -14.16 -4.91 -7.36
C HIS A 181 -15.23 -4.07 -8.06
N TYR A 182 -15.06 -3.84 -9.35
CA TYR A 182 -16.09 -3.28 -10.21
C TYR A 182 -16.99 -4.39 -10.76
N LYS A 183 -18.30 -4.27 -10.55
CA LYS A 183 -19.27 -5.28 -10.98
C LYS A 183 -19.14 -5.58 -12.49
N ASN A 184 -19.22 -6.86 -12.85
CA ASN A 184 -19.13 -7.38 -14.23
C ASN A 184 -17.79 -7.06 -14.93
N THR A 185 -16.69 -7.01 -14.19
CA THR A 185 -15.34 -6.86 -14.73
C THR A 185 -14.40 -7.92 -14.15
N ASP A 186 -13.24 -8.08 -14.77
CA ASP A 186 -12.15 -8.95 -14.32
C ASP A 186 -11.07 -8.19 -13.53
N TYR A 187 -11.37 -6.97 -13.08
CA TYR A 187 -10.42 -6.16 -12.34
C TYR A 187 -10.99 -5.63 -11.03
N ALA A 188 -10.09 -5.31 -10.13
CA ALA A 188 -10.38 -4.63 -8.88
C ALA A 188 -9.38 -3.48 -8.67
N VAL A 189 -9.68 -2.55 -7.77
CA VAL A 189 -8.91 -1.33 -7.60
C VAL A 189 -8.63 -1.05 -6.12
N PHE A 190 -7.38 -0.71 -5.81
CA PHE A 190 -7.01 -0.06 -4.56
C PHE A 190 -7.23 1.45 -4.69
N PHE A 191 -8.32 1.97 -4.14
CA PHE A 191 -8.59 3.42 -4.15
C PHE A 191 -7.73 4.19 -3.17
N GLY A 192 -7.50 3.61 -1.99
CA GLY A 192 -6.62 4.12 -0.97
C GLY A 192 -5.19 3.55 -1.08
N ALA A 193 -4.32 4.04 -0.20
CA ALA A 193 -3.00 3.47 0.02
C ALA A 193 -2.59 3.68 1.49
N GLN A 194 -3.49 3.36 2.39
CA GLN A 194 -3.31 3.51 3.82
C GLN A 194 -2.36 2.46 4.37
N THR A 195 -1.60 2.88 5.39
CA THR A 195 -0.97 1.95 6.32
C THR A 195 -1.87 1.76 7.53
N SER A 196 -1.47 0.89 8.45
CA SER A 196 -2.22 0.67 9.69
C SER A 196 -2.15 1.85 10.66
N GLN A 197 -1.27 2.83 10.44
CA GLN A 197 -1.10 3.96 11.33
C GLN A 197 -2.35 4.85 11.37
N ARG A 198 -2.72 5.27 12.57
CA ARG A 198 -3.68 6.34 12.79
C ARG A 198 -2.94 7.68 12.81
N PRO A 199 -3.11 8.56 11.78
CA PRO A 199 -2.46 9.86 11.78
C PRO A 199 -2.85 10.68 12.99
N LYS A 200 -1.87 11.34 13.62
CA LYS A 200 -2.11 12.26 14.73
C LYS A 200 -2.86 13.49 14.22
N LYS A 201 -3.82 13.96 15.00
CA LYS A 201 -4.48 15.25 14.79
C LYS A 201 -3.78 16.31 15.60
N PHE A 202 -3.53 17.45 14.99
CA PHE A 202 -2.91 18.62 15.58
C PHE A 202 -3.85 19.82 15.48
N ASP A 203 -3.66 20.83 16.32
CA ASP A 203 -4.41 22.08 16.24
C ASP A 203 -4.15 22.83 14.93
N ASN A 204 -2.95 22.65 14.36
CA ASN A 204 -2.60 23.18 13.04
C ASN A 204 -3.08 22.22 11.95
N PRO A 205 -3.95 22.67 11.00
CA PRO A 205 -4.43 21.86 9.87
C PRO A 205 -3.31 21.32 8.99
N ASP A 206 -2.24 22.12 8.74
CA ASP A 206 -1.11 21.69 7.91
C ASP A 206 -0.32 20.58 8.57
N ALA A 207 -0.14 20.63 9.89
CA ALA A 207 0.52 19.56 10.63
C ALA A 207 -0.32 18.27 10.62
N THR A 208 -1.64 18.38 10.70
CA THR A 208 -2.57 17.25 10.60
C THR A 208 -2.51 16.62 9.19
N ALA A 209 -2.53 17.44 8.14
CA ALA A 209 -2.37 17.00 6.76
C ALA A 209 -1.03 16.29 6.55
N ASN A 210 0.06 16.84 7.09
CA ASN A 210 1.39 16.22 7.07
C ASN A 210 1.41 14.83 7.71
N ALA A 211 0.79 14.69 8.89
CA ALA A 211 0.68 13.42 9.57
C ALA A 211 -0.11 12.39 8.74
N ALA A 212 -1.21 12.82 8.11
CA ALA A 212 -2.03 11.98 7.26
C ALA A 212 -1.25 11.46 6.03
N ILE A 213 -0.44 12.31 5.41
CA ILE A 213 0.40 11.94 4.27
C ILE A 213 1.49 10.97 4.69
N SER A 214 2.19 11.26 5.77
CA SER A 214 3.29 10.43 6.25
C SER A 214 2.86 9.02 6.65
N ALA A 215 1.57 8.80 6.84
CA ALA A 215 0.96 7.50 7.10
C ALA A 215 0.51 6.75 5.82
N ARG A 216 0.79 7.29 4.63
CA ARG A 216 0.43 6.64 3.35
C ARG A 216 1.56 5.75 2.82
N LEU A 217 1.24 4.56 2.34
CA LEU A 217 2.21 3.59 1.83
C LEU A 217 3.14 4.16 0.74
N PRO A 218 2.68 4.91 -0.29
CA PRO A 218 3.55 5.50 -1.30
C PRO A 218 4.66 6.37 -0.71
N TYR A 219 4.34 7.11 0.34
CA TYR A 219 5.30 7.99 1.02
C TYR A 219 6.30 7.21 1.84
N VAL A 220 5.82 6.20 2.57
CA VAL A 220 6.70 5.30 3.33
C VAL A 220 7.67 4.59 2.38
N MET A 221 7.21 4.12 1.21
CA MET A 221 8.04 3.49 0.18
C MET A 221 9.09 4.45 -0.39
N ALA A 222 8.68 5.65 -0.81
CA ALA A 222 9.60 6.65 -1.37
C ALA A 222 10.63 7.12 -0.33
N THR A 223 10.17 7.43 0.89
CA THR A 223 11.04 7.90 1.99
C THR A 223 12.03 6.82 2.42
N SER A 224 11.59 5.57 2.52
CA SER A 224 12.43 4.43 2.86
C SER A 224 13.55 4.24 1.83
N ARG A 225 13.23 4.31 0.55
CA ARG A 225 14.21 4.16 -0.52
C ARG A 225 15.25 5.30 -0.51
N ILE A 226 14.80 6.54 -0.37
CA ILE A 226 15.70 7.69 -0.26
C ILE A 226 16.61 7.56 0.97
N ALA A 227 16.05 7.14 2.12
CA ALA A 227 16.84 6.91 3.33
C ALA A 227 17.93 5.83 3.13
N HIS A 228 17.60 4.75 2.42
CA HIS A 228 18.57 3.70 2.09
C HIS A 228 19.68 4.23 1.16
N PHE A 229 19.34 4.99 0.12
CA PHE A 229 20.34 5.62 -0.75
C PHE A 229 21.26 6.56 0.03
N LEU A 230 20.70 7.41 0.89
CA LEU A 230 21.47 8.31 1.73
C LEU A 230 22.43 7.56 2.66
N LYS A 231 21.98 6.46 3.28
CA LYS A 231 22.83 5.61 4.13
C LYS A 231 23.98 4.99 3.34
N VAL A 232 23.73 4.49 2.13
CA VAL A 232 24.78 3.92 1.26
C VAL A 232 25.76 5.01 0.85
N MET A 233 25.26 6.15 0.34
CA MET A 233 26.08 7.28 -0.09
C MET A 233 26.94 7.83 1.04
N ALA A 234 26.37 7.97 2.26
CA ALA A 234 27.11 8.39 3.43
C ALA A 234 28.23 7.39 3.78
N ARG A 235 27.92 6.08 3.79
CA ARG A 235 28.90 5.04 4.04
C ARG A 235 30.03 5.04 3.04
N ASP A 236 29.74 5.21 1.75
CA ASP A 236 30.73 5.22 0.68
C ASP A 236 31.68 6.44 0.74
N LYS A 237 31.26 7.49 1.48
CA LYS A 237 32.05 8.71 1.71
C LYS A 237 32.82 8.71 3.04
N ILE A 238 32.67 7.67 3.87
CA ILE A 238 33.48 7.52 5.09
C ILE A 238 34.98 7.52 4.71
N GLY A 239 35.76 8.35 5.39
CA GLY A 239 37.19 8.51 5.13
C GLY A 239 37.52 9.51 4.01
N SER A 240 36.55 10.12 3.34
CA SER A 240 36.79 11.25 2.45
C SER A 240 36.92 12.54 3.27
N PHE A 241 37.88 13.43 2.90
CA PHE A 241 38.08 14.74 3.54
C PHE A 241 37.08 15.77 2.97
N MET A 242 35.77 15.45 2.95
CA MET A 242 34.76 16.33 2.41
C MET A 242 34.25 17.29 3.49
N GLU A 243 34.22 18.58 3.20
CA GLU A 243 33.64 19.57 4.09
C GLU A 243 32.10 19.50 4.10
N PRO A 244 31.44 19.95 5.20
CA PRO A 244 29.96 19.90 5.32
C PRO A 244 29.24 20.55 4.13
N GLY A 245 29.71 21.71 3.66
CA GLY A 245 29.14 22.41 2.53
C GLY A 245 29.28 21.66 1.19
N GLU A 246 30.38 20.95 0.99
CA GLU A 246 30.58 20.10 -0.20
C GLU A 246 29.67 18.89 -0.15
N ALA A 247 29.53 18.26 1.03
CA ALA A 247 28.63 17.15 1.24
C ALA A 247 27.16 17.55 1.00
N GLU A 248 26.76 18.72 1.50
CA GLU A 248 25.43 19.29 1.28
C GLU A 248 25.17 19.55 -0.21
N ALA A 249 26.10 20.19 -0.92
CA ALA A 249 25.97 20.48 -2.35
C ALA A 249 25.89 19.19 -3.18
N TRP A 250 26.68 18.17 -2.83
CA TRP A 250 26.66 16.88 -3.50
C TRP A 250 25.35 16.12 -3.29
N LEU A 251 24.83 16.07 -2.06
CA LEU A 251 23.56 15.42 -1.75
C LEU A 251 22.36 16.17 -2.38
N ASN A 252 22.38 17.51 -2.39
CA ASN A 252 21.35 18.30 -3.06
C ASN A 252 21.34 18.07 -4.58
N ARG A 253 22.50 17.96 -5.22
CA ARG A 253 22.59 17.64 -6.66
C ARG A 253 22.01 16.27 -6.95
N TRP A 254 22.29 15.30 -6.11
CA TRP A 254 21.72 13.95 -6.25
C TRP A 254 20.22 13.93 -6.08
N ILE A 255 19.67 14.50 -4.99
CA ILE A 255 18.23 14.43 -4.72
C ILE A 255 17.41 15.24 -5.73
N SER A 256 17.98 16.30 -6.30
CA SER A 256 17.35 17.11 -7.34
C SER A 256 17.04 16.30 -8.61
N SER A 257 17.73 15.19 -8.84
CA SER A 257 17.45 14.30 -9.99
C SER A 257 16.09 13.56 -9.86
N TYR A 258 15.46 13.57 -8.69
CA TYR A 258 14.15 12.97 -8.42
C TYR A 258 13.05 14.02 -8.24
N VAL A 259 13.37 15.29 -8.48
CA VAL A 259 12.45 16.41 -8.28
C VAL A 259 11.91 16.90 -9.61
N ASN A 260 10.59 17.03 -9.68
CA ASN A 260 9.92 17.76 -10.76
C ASN A 260 8.97 18.78 -10.13
N GLY A 261 9.30 20.07 -10.21
CA GLY A 261 8.53 21.16 -9.63
C GLY A 261 7.36 21.64 -10.49
N SER A 262 7.15 21.09 -11.70
CA SER A 262 6.10 21.53 -12.60
C SER A 262 4.72 21.02 -12.17
N GLU A 263 3.81 21.93 -11.83
CA GLU A 263 2.42 21.57 -11.47
C GLU A 263 1.66 20.94 -12.64
N GLY A 264 1.93 21.39 -13.87
CA GLY A 264 1.34 20.86 -15.09
C GLY A 264 1.95 19.57 -15.62
N ALA A 265 2.86 18.94 -14.88
CA ALA A 265 3.47 17.68 -15.30
C ALA A 265 2.40 16.56 -15.38
N SER A 266 2.57 15.65 -16.35
CA SER A 266 1.69 14.49 -16.50
C SER A 266 1.74 13.57 -15.27
N ALA A 267 0.74 12.70 -15.09
CA ALA A 267 0.72 11.71 -14.01
C ALA A 267 1.94 10.78 -14.08
N GLU A 268 2.35 10.38 -15.29
CA GLU A 268 3.54 9.57 -15.53
C GLU A 268 4.82 10.28 -15.10
N ALA A 269 4.99 11.56 -15.46
CA ALA A 269 6.15 12.34 -15.05
C ALA A 269 6.22 12.52 -13.52
N LYS A 270 5.07 12.68 -12.85
CA LYS A 270 4.97 12.73 -11.39
C LYS A 270 5.28 11.38 -10.74
N ALA A 271 4.97 10.27 -11.43
CA ALA A 271 5.31 8.93 -10.97
C ALA A 271 6.80 8.62 -11.10
N GLN A 272 7.46 9.08 -12.19
CA GLN A 272 8.90 8.94 -12.41
C GLN A 272 9.74 9.86 -11.51
N TYR A 273 9.25 11.07 -11.24
CA TYR A 273 9.89 12.06 -10.37
C TYR A 273 9.00 12.29 -9.14
N PRO A 274 9.12 11.43 -8.11
CA PRO A 274 8.15 11.37 -7.02
C PRO A 274 8.14 12.58 -6.11
N LEU A 275 9.13 13.48 -6.24
CA LEU A 275 9.27 14.65 -5.40
C LEU A 275 8.90 15.93 -6.17
N ARG A 276 8.08 16.77 -5.55
CA ARG A 276 7.81 18.13 -5.98
C ARG A 276 8.96 19.09 -5.60
N GLU A 277 9.50 18.87 -4.40
CA GLU A 277 10.55 19.68 -3.81
C GLU A 277 11.39 18.82 -2.86
N ALA A 278 12.68 19.02 -2.84
CA ALA A 278 13.55 18.37 -1.87
C ALA A 278 14.76 19.24 -1.55
N ARG A 279 15.23 19.17 -0.32
CA ARG A 279 16.42 19.86 0.17
C ARG A 279 17.13 19.03 1.23
N VAL A 280 18.44 18.98 1.16
CA VAL A 280 19.30 18.36 2.15
C VAL A 280 20.10 19.48 2.85
N GLU A 281 20.12 19.48 4.18
CA GLU A 281 20.96 20.32 5.01
C GLU A 281 21.91 19.44 5.81
N VAL A 282 23.20 19.74 5.78
CA VAL A 282 24.22 19.02 6.54
C VAL A 282 24.71 19.91 7.67
N LYS A 283 24.60 19.42 8.91
CA LYS A 283 25.00 20.16 10.11
C LYS A 283 25.95 19.33 10.96
N GLU A 284 26.99 19.95 11.47
CA GLU A 284 27.88 19.33 12.45
C GLU A 284 27.14 19.09 13.78
N VAL A 285 27.41 17.93 14.39
CA VAL A 285 26.83 17.61 15.68
C VAL A 285 27.54 18.39 16.77
N PRO A 286 26.85 19.23 17.58
CA PRO A 286 27.48 20.01 18.64
C PRO A 286 28.25 19.11 19.63
N GLY A 287 29.51 19.45 19.88
CA GLY A 287 30.37 18.69 20.80
C GLY A 287 30.99 17.40 20.24
N GLN A 288 30.79 17.10 18.96
CA GLN A 288 31.38 15.95 18.29
C GLN A 288 32.01 16.34 16.94
N PRO A 289 33.23 16.91 16.95
CA PRO A 289 33.90 17.34 15.72
C PRO A 289 34.03 16.20 14.71
N GLY A 290 33.70 16.47 13.46
CA GLY A 290 33.72 15.48 12.36
C GLY A 290 32.55 14.51 12.32
N VAL A 291 31.53 14.70 13.15
CA VAL A 291 30.25 13.98 13.05
C VAL A 291 29.19 14.92 12.49
N TYR A 292 28.51 14.48 11.45
CA TYR A 292 27.54 15.28 10.72
C TYR A 292 26.16 14.62 10.73
N ASN A 293 25.11 15.42 10.83
CA ASN A 293 23.73 15.02 10.62
C ASN A 293 23.22 15.61 9.32
N ALA A 294 22.71 14.77 8.44
CA ALA A 294 21.98 15.22 7.25
C ALA A 294 20.47 15.25 7.57
N VAL A 295 19.86 16.40 7.37
CA VAL A 295 18.42 16.59 7.48
C VAL A 295 17.87 16.75 6.08
N VAL A 296 16.98 15.84 5.68
CA VAL A 296 16.35 15.85 4.36
C VAL A 296 14.91 16.29 4.49
N MET A 297 14.57 17.37 3.83
CA MET A 297 13.21 17.86 3.65
C MET A 297 12.73 17.40 2.28
N MET A 298 11.58 16.73 2.24
CA MET A 298 11.00 16.22 1.00
C MET A 298 9.53 16.58 0.94
N ARG A 299 9.09 17.00 -0.23
CA ARG A 299 7.69 17.24 -0.54
C ARG A 299 7.31 16.38 -1.75
N PRO A 300 6.67 15.24 -1.52
CA PRO A 300 6.29 14.36 -2.63
C PRO A 300 5.09 14.90 -3.41
N TRP A 301 4.91 14.42 -4.64
CA TRP A 301 3.67 14.59 -5.38
C TRP A 301 2.58 13.70 -4.78
N LEU A 302 1.38 14.27 -4.65
CA LEU A 302 0.18 13.57 -4.25
C LEU A 302 -0.71 13.29 -5.45
N GLN A 303 -1.15 12.08 -5.57
CA GLN A 303 -2.23 11.74 -6.49
C GLN A 303 -3.56 12.23 -5.87
N MET A 304 -4.23 13.17 -6.51
CA MET A 304 -5.57 13.69 -6.19
C MET A 304 -5.74 14.41 -4.84
N GLU A 305 -4.66 14.85 -4.18
CA GLU A 305 -4.75 15.68 -2.98
C GLU A 305 -3.83 16.90 -3.14
N GLU A 306 -4.36 18.10 -3.03
CA GLU A 306 -3.54 19.31 -2.90
C GLU A 306 -2.97 19.37 -1.48
N LEU A 307 -1.68 19.16 -1.34
CA LEU A 307 -1.03 19.20 -0.05
C LEU A 307 0.23 20.06 -0.05
N THR A 308 0.29 20.92 0.93
CA THR A 308 1.43 21.80 1.21
C THR A 308 2.43 21.18 2.19
N ALA A 309 2.28 19.89 2.47
CA ALA A 309 3.03 19.19 3.49
C ALA A 309 4.43 18.75 3.02
N SER A 310 5.44 18.90 3.87
CA SER A 310 6.80 18.41 3.67
C SER A 310 7.19 17.35 4.69
N LEU A 311 7.88 16.32 4.25
CA LEU A 311 8.47 15.31 5.12
C LEU A 311 9.90 15.70 5.49
N ARG A 312 10.25 15.54 6.77
CA ARG A 312 11.61 15.72 7.26
C ARG A 312 12.20 14.39 7.67
N LEU A 313 13.29 14.01 7.00
CA LEU A 313 14.09 12.84 7.35
C LEU A 313 15.42 13.28 7.98
N VAL A 314 15.80 12.65 9.08
CA VAL A 314 17.10 12.87 9.72
C VAL A 314 17.91 11.58 9.60
N ALA A 315 19.06 11.64 8.94
CA ALA A 315 19.99 10.54 8.84
C ALA A 315 21.32 10.92 9.52
N ASN A 316 21.80 10.05 10.40
CA ASN A 316 23.12 10.19 10.99
C ASN A 316 24.18 9.68 10.02
N ILE A 317 25.15 10.50 9.70
CA ILE A 317 26.31 10.13 8.90
C ILE A 317 27.37 9.60 9.87
N PRO A 318 27.80 8.32 9.75
CA PRO A 318 28.78 7.74 10.64
C PRO A 318 30.12 8.48 10.57
N LYS A 319 30.82 8.55 11.69
CA LYS A 319 32.17 9.09 11.75
C LYS A 319 33.14 8.19 10.98
N ALA A 320 34.03 8.80 10.21
CA ALA A 320 35.20 8.09 9.72
C ALA A 320 36.02 7.63 10.92
N GLY A 321 36.14 6.30 11.08
CA GLY A 321 36.95 5.68 12.12
C GLY A 321 38.46 5.86 11.90
#